data_8624131e03229201077f50208c2ac5f9
#
_entry.id   8624131e03229201077f50208c2ac5f9
#
_cell.length_a   1.000
_cell.length_b   1.000
_cell.length_c   1.000
_cell.angle_alpha   90.00
_cell.angle_beta   90.00
_cell.angle_gamma   90.00
#
_symmetry.space_group_name_H-M   'P 1'
#
loop_
_entity.id
_entity.type
_entity.pdbx_description
1 polymer ?
#
loop_
_entity_poly.entity_id
_entity_poly.type
_entity_poly.pdbx_seq_one_letter_code
_entity_poly.pdbx_strand_id
1 'polypeptide(L)'
;MNTFFSALSLAVVLGAVGTGQPALALGGEKTASIQAPMTFDPHAAHEADADTLFWVNQPGGAKGLKTVIIPFFQIQFVQDAQANATAGGGAHSKTSVHLEGPTPDQMQAITDEVYASFVSDLKKAGLEVVSPEQARSFEAYNEIMNASKPSGQSVKGMNGVNSLFYAPTGMNFYFLPTMLPELAGGGSMTAIGNTQIIRREAELMTQSGAAVVGFRAVVDFATLSASDRKGLRVFSRTAKTAAEFGLVIKPVATQVFLITPAAKATMIDPQSRMRLELQAPLVLDSAAIRSTDENSTAGQKRGEAIGNAIGFLAGTGMSKTKSFAVEVDPQVWQSDVTGALKGVSAAAVARLKSGL
;
A
#
# COMPACT_ATOMS: atom_id res chain seq x y z
N MET A 1 -4.03 -18.66 -47.40
CA MET A 1 -4.73 -17.56 -46.67
C MET A 1 -3.96 -17.35 -45.38
N ASN A 2 -3.03 -16.41 -45.41
CA ASN A 2 -2.10 -16.13 -44.29
C ASN A 2 -2.69 -15.01 -43.46
N THR A 3 -3.05 -15.27 -42.22
CA THR A 3 -3.42 -14.26 -41.24
C THR A 3 -2.17 -13.87 -40.43
N PHE A 4 -1.64 -12.69 -40.70
CA PHE A 4 -0.59 -12.04 -39.91
C PHE A 4 -1.21 -11.55 -38.58
N PHE A 5 -0.72 -12.08 -37.47
CA PHE A 5 -0.91 -11.47 -36.18
C PHE A 5 0.13 -10.35 -36.01
N SER A 6 -0.32 -9.11 -36.00
CA SER A 6 0.51 -7.94 -35.67
C SER A 6 0.73 -7.90 -34.18
N ALA A 7 1.97 -8.11 -33.76
CA ALA A 7 2.41 -7.80 -32.40
C ALA A 7 2.41 -6.28 -32.21
N LEU A 8 1.54 -5.80 -31.35
CA LEU A 8 1.50 -4.39 -30.95
C LEU A 8 2.60 -4.18 -29.91
N SER A 9 3.71 -3.61 -30.35
CA SER A 9 4.80 -3.20 -29.45
C SER A 9 4.31 -2.01 -28.59
N LEU A 10 4.08 -2.26 -27.32
CA LEU A 10 3.78 -1.24 -26.34
C LEU A 10 5.06 -0.44 -26.04
N ALA A 11 5.19 0.74 -26.64
CA ALA A 11 6.26 1.67 -26.33
C ALA A 11 5.98 2.29 -24.93
N VAL A 12 6.70 1.82 -23.92
CA VAL A 12 6.72 2.45 -22.60
C VAL A 12 7.37 3.82 -22.72
N VAL A 13 6.57 4.87 -22.74
CA VAL A 13 7.05 6.23 -22.57
C VAL A 13 7.41 6.41 -21.09
N LEU A 14 8.69 6.32 -20.77
CA LEU A 14 9.25 6.71 -19.47
C LEU A 14 8.99 8.21 -19.24
N GLY A 15 7.84 8.54 -18.69
CA GLY A 15 7.57 9.82 -18.06
C GLY A 15 8.46 9.92 -16.81
N ALA A 16 9.34 10.92 -16.77
CA ALA A 16 10.18 11.20 -15.62
C ALA A 16 9.34 11.22 -14.34
N VAL A 17 9.52 10.19 -13.51
CA VAL A 17 9.00 10.12 -12.15
C VAL A 17 9.61 11.31 -11.42
N GLY A 18 8.80 12.34 -11.18
CA GLY A 18 9.20 13.42 -10.29
C GLY A 18 9.60 12.78 -8.97
N THR A 19 10.84 12.96 -8.58
CA THR A 19 11.36 12.57 -7.28
C THR A 19 10.56 13.32 -6.22
N GLY A 20 9.41 12.71 -5.83
CA GLY A 20 8.72 13.08 -4.62
C GLY A 20 9.73 12.91 -3.49
N GLN A 21 10.06 13.97 -2.81
CA GLN A 21 10.90 13.90 -1.62
C GLN A 21 10.27 12.84 -0.71
N PRO A 22 11.05 11.87 -0.21
CA PRO A 22 10.54 10.93 0.78
C PRO A 22 9.97 11.76 1.92
N ALA A 23 8.72 11.47 2.29
CA ALA A 23 8.14 12.06 3.47
C ALA A 23 9.14 11.83 4.60
N LEU A 24 9.62 12.90 5.22
CA LEU A 24 10.55 12.83 6.34
C LEU A 24 9.89 11.95 7.40
N ALA A 25 10.33 10.72 7.49
CA ALA A 25 10.03 9.88 8.64
C ALA A 25 10.54 10.65 9.86
N LEU A 26 9.68 10.91 10.82
CA LEU A 26 10.05 11.51 12.10
C LEU A 26 11.13 10.62 12.73
N GLY A 27 12.41 11.02 12.59
CA GLY A 27 13.52 10.27 13.16
C GLY A 27 14.68 9.93 12.22
N GLY A 28 14.68 10.32 10.95
CA GLY A 28 15.82 10.10 10.03
C GLY A 28 16.04 8.63 9.62
N GLU A 29 15.02 7.80 9.70
CA GLU A 29 15.06 6.40 9.33
C GLU A 29 15.19 6.22 7.81
N LYS A 30 16.09 5.32 7.39
CA LYS A 30 16.23 4.96 5.98
C LYS A 30 15.04 4.11 5.54
N THR A 31 14.47 4.44 4.41
CA THR A 31 13.45 3.65 3.71
C THR A 31 13.99 3.14 2.38
N ALA A 32 13.34 2.15 1.80
CA ALA A 32 13.69 1.66 0.47
C ALA A 32 13.62 2.81 -0.56
N SER A 33 14.58 2.86 -1.47
CA SER A 33 14.47 3.70 -2.66
C SER A 33 13.49 3.07 -3.63
N ILE A 34 12.48 3.82 -4.09
CA ILE A 34 11.50 3.31 -5.04
C ILE A 34 12.18 3.11 -6.39
N GLN A 35 12.15 1.89 -6.89
CA GLN A 35 12.65 1.49 -8.20
C GLN A 35 11.56 1.63 -9.28
N ALA A 36 11.94 1.41 -10.54
CA ALA A 36 10.99 1.36 -11.64
C ALA A 36 9.94 0.25 -11.44
N PRO A 37 8.71 0.43 -11.94
CA PRO A 37 7.68 -0.61 -11.88
C PRO A 37 8.16 -1.91 -12.52
N MET A 38 7.77 -3.03 -11.91
CA MET A 38 8.06 -4.38 -12.39
C MET A 38 6.75 -5.09 -12.75
N THR A 39 6.74 -5.80 -13.86
CA THR A 39 5.66 -6.75 -14.17
C THR A 39 5.74 -7.92 -13.22
N PHE A 40 4.62 -8.33 -12.68
CA PHE A 40 4.52 -9.40 -11.70
C PHE A 40 3.45 -10.42 -12.12
N ASP A 41 3.86 -11.64 -12.34
CA ASP A 41 2.94 -12.75 -12.62
C ASP A 41 2.33 -13.24 -11.30
N PRO A 42 1.00 -13.06 -11.08
CA PRO A 42 0.37 -13.43 -9.82
C PRO A 42 0.37 -14.95 -9.54
N HIS A 43 0.68 -15.78 -10.54
CA HIS A 43 0.61 -17.24 -10.45
C HIS A 43 1.99 -17.92 -10.47
N ALA A 44 3.07 -17.15 -10.61
CA ALA A 44 4.43 -17.67 -10.55
C ALA A 44 4.94 -17.80 -9.10
N ALA A 45 6.02 -18.57 -8.93
CA ALA A 45 6.76 -18.64 -7.68
C ALA A 45 7.80 -17.51 -7.63
N HIS A 46 7.86 -16.78 -6.52
CA HIS A 46 8.68 -15.57 -6.37
C HIS A 46 9.70 -15.62 -5.24
N GLU A 47 9.93 -16.79 -4.63
CA GLU A 47 10.91 -16.93 -3.54
C GLU A 47 12.34 -16.61 -4.02
N ALA A 48 12.64 -16.91 -5.29
CA ALA A 48 13.94 -16.60 -5.89
C ALA A 48 14.15 -15.10 -6.14
N ASP A 49 13.07 -14.32 -6.21
CA ASP A 49 13.11 -12.88 -6.48
C ASP A 49 13.28 -12.06 -5.19
N ALA A 50 13.40 -12.70 -4.04
CA ALA A 50 13.37 -12.08 -2.72
C ALA A 50 14.35 -10.91 -2.56
N ASP A 51 15.59 -11.04 -3.05
CA ASP A 51 16.61 -10.00 -2.98
C ASP A 51 16.32 -8.80 -3.90
N THR A 52 15.66 -9.05 -5.03
CA THR A 52 15.26 -8.03 -5.99
C THR A 52 14.01 -7.28 -5.51
N LEU A 53 13.09 -7.99 -4.86
CA LEU A 53 11.82 -7.42 -4.42
C LEU A 53 11.95 -6.61 -3.14
N PHE A 54 12.80 -7.05 -2.19
CA PHE A 54 12.82 -6.49 -0.85
C PHE A 54 14.14 -5.84 -0.46
N TRP A 55 14.05 -4.60 -0.04
CA TRP A 55 15.11 -3.93 0.70
C TRP A 55 14.98 -4.23 2.20
N VAL A 56 16.12 -4.37 2.88
CA VAL A 56 16.18 -4.68 4.32
C VAL A 56 16.94 -3.60 5.06
N ASN A 57 16.33 -2.98 6.07
CA ASN A 57 16.97 -1.90 6.83
C ASN A 57 17.97 -2.40 7.89
N GLN A 58 17.78 -3.60 8.42
CA GLN A 58 18.61 -4.19 9.50
C GLN A 58 18.83 -5.68 9.25
N PRO A 59 19.69 -6.06 8.30
CA PRO A 59 19.79 -7.45 7.82
C PRO A 59 20.20 -8.48 8.89
N GLY A 60 20.72 -8.06 10.02
CA GLY A 60 21.05 -8.96 11.14
C GLY A 60 19.92 -9.13 12.18
N GLY A 61 18.80 -8.45 12.00
CA GLY A 61 17.72 -8.44 13.00
C GLY A 61 16.96 -9.77 13.16
N ALA A 62 17.06 -10.67 12.18
CA ALA A 62 16.41 -11.97 12.22
C ALA A 62 17.30 -13.09 12.79
N LYS A 63 18.59 -12.84 13.03
CA LYS A 63 19.54 -13.87 13.42
C LYS A 63 19.14 -14.58 14.70
N GLY A 64 19.05 -15.91 14.62
CA GLY A 64 18.77 -16.76 15.76
C GLY A 64 17.31 -16.80 16.22
N LEU A 65 16.38 -16.23 15.45
CA LEU A 65 14.95 -16.35 15.72
C LEU A 65 14.50 -17.81 15.61
N LYS A 66 13.65 -18.22 16.55
CA LYS A 66 13.04 -19.57 16.56
C LYS A 66 11.52 -19.50 16.61
N THR A 67 10.97 -18.59 17.40
CA THR A 67 9.55 -18.46 17.65
C THR A 67 9.08 -17.05 17.31
N VAL A 68 7.94 -16.93 16.64
CA VAL A 68 7.32 -15.66 16.25
C VAL A 68 5.85 -15.61 16.67
N ILE A 69 5.37 -14.40 16.96
CA ILE A 69 3.95 -14.08 17.22
C ILE A 69 3.50 -12.99 16.26
N ILE A 70 2.29 -13.09 15.73
CA ILE A 70 1.76 -12.20 14.70
C ILE A 70 0.57 -11.41 15.26
N PRO A 71 0.79 -10.24 15.90
CA PRO A 71 -0.31 -9.37 16.33
C PRO A 71 -0.78 -8.42 15.23
N PHE A 72 -0.04 -8.32 14.12
CA PHE A 72 -0.33 -7.42 13.01
C PHE A 72 -0.28 -8.15 11.67
N PHE A 73 -1.42 -8.18 11.01
CA PHE A 73 -1.53 -8.59 9.61
C PHE A 73 -2.59 -7.73 8.94
N GLN A 74 -2.23 -7.03 7.86
CA GLN A 74 -3.13 -6.06 7.26
C GLN A 74 -2.98 -6.02 5.75
N ILE A 75 -4.11 -6.07 5.05
CA ILE A 75 -4.20 -5.75 3.63
C ILE A 75 -5.07 -4.52 3.47
N GLN A 76 -4.53 -3.52 2.77
CA GLN A 76 -5.23 -2.31 2.39
C GLN A 76 -5.64 -2.40 0.93
N PHE A 77 -6.93 -2.33 0.66
CA PHE A 77 -7.49 -2.26 -0.68
C PHE A 77 -7.92 -0.81 -0.97
N VAL A 78 -7.29 -0.17 -1.94
CA VAL A 78 -7.67 1.18 -2.38
C VAL A 78 -8.98 1.05 -3.17
N GLN A 79 -9.99 1.85 -2.80
CA GLN A 79 -11.27 1.92 -3.50
C GLN A 79 -11.42 3.19 -4.31
N ASP A 80 -10.96 4.31 -3.75
CA ASP A 80 -10.98 5.60 -4.43
C ASP A 80 -9.57 6.16 -4.44
N ALA A 81 -9.12 6.60 -5.60
CA ALA A 81 -7.86 7.30 -5.76
C ALA A 81 -8.12 8.69 -6.37
N GLN A 82 -7.31 9.68 -5.98
CA GLN A 82 -7.44 11.04 -6.46
C GLN A 82 -6.08 11.67 -6.68
N ALA A 83 -5.91 12.33 -7.80
CA ALA A 83 -4.77 13.22 -8.06
C ALA A 83 -5.26 14.66 -8.24
N ASN A 84 -4.54 15.59 -7.65
CA ASN A 84 -4.76 17.01 -7.80
C ASN A 84 -3.48 17.68 -8.26
N ALA A 85 -3.57 18.53 -9.27
CA ALA A 85 -2.47 19.39 -9.70
C ALA A 85 -2.94 20.84 -9.68
N THR A 86 -2.07 21.74 -9.23
CA THR A 86 -2.32 23.17 -9.21
C THR A 86 -1.16 23.89 -9.92
N ALA A 87 -1.48 24.79 -10.83
CA ALA A 87 -0.50 25.62 -11.51
C ALA A 87 -0.67 27.10 -11.16
N GLY A 88 0.34 27.92 -11.48
CA GLY A 88 0.29 29.35 -11.29
C GLY A 88 -0.93 29.98 -11.99
N GLY A 89 -1.53 31.01 -11.37
CA GLY A 89 -2.72 31.66 -11.88
C GLY A 89 -4.04 30.96 -11.54
N GLY A 90 -4.05 30.01 -10.59
CA GLY A 90 -5.27 29.35 -10.11
C GLY A 90 -5.80 28.23 -11.00
N ALA A 91 -5.01 27.71 -11.95
CA ALA A 91 -5.40 26.55 -12.72
C ALA A 91 -5.34 25.28 -11.87
N HIS A 92 -6.41 24.50 -11.90
CA HIS A 92 -6.52 23.24 -11.15
C HIS A 92 -6.84 22.08 -12.09
N SER A 93 -6.24 20.93 -11.85
CA SER A 93 -6.65 19.66 -12.46
C SER A 93 -6.89 18.63 -11.38
N LYS A 94 -8.03 17.95 -11.46
CA LYS A 94 -8.40 16.88 -10.54
C LYS A 94 -8.79 15.66 -11.33
N THR A 95 -8.23 14.51 -10.94
CA THR A 95 -8.67 13.21 -11.45
C THR A 95 -9.05 12.36 -10.27
N SER A 96 -10.26 11.80 -10.29
CA SER A 96 -10.77 10.84 -9.31
C SER A 96 -11.03 9.52 -10.01
N VAL A 97 -10.71 8.43 -9.36
CA VAL A 97 -10.92 7.07 -9.89
C VAL A 97 -11.53 6.22 -8.78
N HIS A 98 -12.54 5.44 -9.15
CA HIS A 98 -13.24 4.53 -8.25
C HIS A 98 -13.16 3.10 -8.79
N LEU A 99 -12.93 2.13 -7.90
CA LEU A 99 -12.89 0.70 -8.21
C LEU A 99 -14.27 0.08 -8.00
N GLU A 100 -14.79 -0.59 -9.03
CA GLU A 100 -16.06 -1.31 -9.00
C GLU A 100 -15.84 -2.81 -9.23
N GLY A 101 -16.64 -3.64 -8.56
CA GLY A 101 -16.66 -5.09 -8.73
C GLY A 101 -16.30 -5.89 -7.47
N PRO A 102 -15.16 -5.68 -6.80
CA PRO A 102 -14.78 -6.48 -5.63
C PRO A 102 -15.72 -6.29 -4.45
N THR A 103 -16.09 -7.38 -3.80
CA THR A 103 -16.97 -7.37 -2.63
C THR A 103 -16.17 -7.40 -1.31
N PRO A 104 -16.77 -6.94 -0.18
CA PRO A 104 -16.16 -7.06 1.14
C PRO A 104 -15.79 -8.51 1.50
N ASP A 105 -16.64 -9.48 1.15
CA ASP A 105 -16.40 -10.90 1.44
C ASP A 105 -15.19 -11.43 0.65
N GLN A 106 -14.99 -11.01 -0.59
CA GLN A 106 -13.82 -11.37 -1.38
C GLN A 106 -12.54 -10.79 -0.76
N MET A 107 -12.57 -9.53 -0.31
CA MET A 107 -11.41 -8.89 0.33
C MET A 107 -11.05 -9.58 1.66
N GLN A 108 -12.04 -9.99 2.45
CA GLN A 108 -11.81 -10.78 3.66
C GLN A 108 -11.23 -12.16 3.32
N ALA A 109 -11.79 -12.86 2.32
CA ALA A 109 -11.30 -14.16 1.89
C ALA A 109 -9.84 -14.10 1.41
N ILE A 110 -9.48 -13.10 0.60
CA ILE A 110 -8.09 -12.86 0.19
C ILE A 110 -7.19 -12.70 1.43
N THR A 111 -7.62 -11.88 2.39
CA THR A 111 -6.83 -11.59 3.58
C THR A 111 -6.58 -12.85 4.42
N ASP A 112 -7.61 -13.66 4.61
CA ASP A 112 -7.51 -14.92 5.37
C ASP A 112 -6.62 -15.94 4.67
N GLU A 113 -6.73 -16.06 3.34
CA GLU A 113 -5.93 -16.99 2.56
C GLU A 113 -4.45 -16.60 2.50
N VAL A 114 -4.16 -15.31 2.33
CA VAL A 114 -2.77 -14.79 2.36
C VAL A 114 -2.16 -14.95 3.74
N TYR A 115 -2.92 -14.70 4.81
CA TYR A 115 -2.47 -14.95 6.19
C TYR A 115 -2.13 -16.41 6.44
N ALA A 116 -2.99 -17.34 6.02
CA ALA A 116 -2.73 -18.77 6.15
C ALA A 116 -1.46 -19.19 5.40
N SER A 117 -1.25 -18.67 4.18
CA SER A 117 -0.03 -18.88 3.40
C SER A 117 1.18 -18.33 4.13
N PHE A 118 1.14 -17.09 4.62
CA PHE A 118 2.23 -16.44 5.34
C PHE A 118 2.65 -17.26 6.58
N VAL A 119 1.69 -17.73 7.39
CA VAL A 119 1.95 -18.61 8.54
C VAL A 119 2.61 -19.92 8.10
N SER A 120 2.11 -20.53 7.02
CA SER A 120 2.69 -21.76 6.46
C SER A 120 4.15 -21.54 6.03
N ASP A 121 4.45 -20.43 5.36
CA ASP A 121 5.78 -20.13 4.85
C ASP A 121 6.78 -19.80 5.98
N LEU A 122 6.35 -19.11 7.04
CA LEU A 122 7.15 -18.93 8.26
C LEU A 122 7.51 -20.28 8.88
N LYS A 123 6.57 -21.23 8.96
CA LYS A 123 6.82 -22.60 9.47
C LYS A 123 7.80 -23.36 8.57
N LYS A 124 7.65 -23.30 7.25
CA LYS A 124 8.61 -23.89 6.27
C LYS A 124 10.00 -23.24 6.36
N ALA A 125 10.08 -21.98 6.77
CA ALA A 125 11.35 -21.31 7.04
C ALA A 125 12.03 -21.79 8.32
N GLY A 126 11.35 -22.62 9.12
CA GLY A 126 11.88 -23.20 10.38
C GLY A 126 11.48 -22.42 11.63
N LEU A 127 10.53 -21.50 11.51
CA LEU A 127 10.02 -20.73 12.65
C LEU A 127 8.80 -21.41 13.26
N GLU A 128 8.75 -21.43 14.58
CA GLU A 128 7.53 -21.75 15.33
C GLU A 128 6.65 -20.51 15.37
N VAL A 129 5.37 -20.67 14.97
CA VAL A 129 4.40 -19.57 14.97
C VAL A 129 3.42 -19.80 16.11
N VAL A 130 3.37 -18.87 17.06
CA VAL A 130 2.40 -18.85 18.15
C VAL A 130 1.00 -18.79 17.57
N SER A 131 0.13 -19.72 17.96
CA SER A 131 -1.24 -19.77 17.42
C SER A 131 -2.09 -18.59 17.95
N PRO A 132 -3.15 -18.18 17.22
CA PRO A 132 -4.06 -17.14 17.72
C PRO A 132 -4.67 -17.44 19.08
N GLU A 133 -4.93 -18.73 19.38
CA GLU A 133 -5.46 -19.19 20.69
C GLU A 133 -4.43 -18.98 21.80
N GLN A 134 -3.18 -19.34 21.54
CA GLN A 134 -2.07 -19.11 22.48
C GLN A 134 -1.81 -17.61 22.64
N ALA A 135 -1.86 -16.83 21.56
CA ALA A 135 -1.66 -15.38 21.61
C ALA A 135 -2.64 -14.69 22.56
N ARG A 136 -3.89 -15.14 22.60
CA ARG A 136 -4.93 -14.62 23.51
C ARG A 136 -4.66 -14.88 24.99
N SER A 137 -3.72 -15.76 25.35
CA SER A 137 -3.31 -15.95 26.73
C SER A 137 -2.40 -14.82 27.24
N PHE A 138 -1.84 -13.99 26.35
CA PHE A 138 -0.99 -12.87 26.71
C PHE A 138 -1.80 -11.58 26.87
N GLU A 139 -1.64 -10.90 27.99
CA GLU A 139 -2.36 -9.65 28.30
C GLU A 139 -2.06 -8.58 27.24
N ALA A 140 -0.78 -8.40 26.90
CA ALA A 140 -0.37 -7.42 25.90
C ALA A 140 -1.01 -7.65 24.50
N TYR A 141 -1.23 -8.91 24.10
CA TYR A 141 -1.93 -9.22 22.87
C TYR A 141 -3.39 -8.74 22.92
N ASN A 142 -4.09 -9.05 24.02
CA ASN A 142 -5.49 -8.63 24.19
C ASN A 142 -5.62 -7.10 24.24
N GLU A 143 -4.68 -6.41 24.87
CA GLU A 143 -4.68 -4.94 24.89
C GLU A 143 -4.42 -4.35 23.50
N ILE A 144 -3.52 -4.94 22.69
CA ILE A 144 -3.34 -4.57 21.29
C ILE A 144 -4.66 -4.75 20.52
N MET A 145 -5.29 -5.90 20.63
CA MET A 145 -6.55 -6.19 19.92
C MET A 145 -7.67 -5.26 20.35
N ASN A 146 -7.79 -4.95 21.64
CA ASN A 146 -8.81 -4.04 22.17
C ASN A 146 -8.60 -2.57 21.74
N ALA A 147 -7.34 -2.14 21.57
CA ALA A 147 -7.00 -0.81 21.09
C ALA A 147 -7.06 -0.69 19.56
N SER A 148 -7.21 -1.80 18.85
CA SER A 148 -7.23 -1.90 17.40
C SER A 148 -8.62 -1.71 16.81
N LYS A 149 -8.69 -1.55 15.50
CA LYS A 149 -9.94 -1.37 14.75
C LYS A 149 -10.41 -2.69 14.15
N PRO A 150 -11.73 -2.94 14.10
CA PRO A 150 -12.27 -4.12 13.42
C PRO A 150 -11.87 -4.19 11.94
N SER A 151 -11.72 -5.42 11.41
CA SER A 151 -11.52 -5.68 9.97
C SER A 151 -12.65 -5.10 9.12
N GLY A 152 -12.37 -4.76 7.87
CA GLY A 152 -13.35 -4.28 6.89
C GLY A 152 -13.71 -2.80 7.00
N GLN A 153 -12.97 -2.01 7.78
CA GLN A 153 -13.26 -0.59 7.91
C GLN A 153 -12.70 0.25 6.77
N SER A 154 -13.54 1.20 6.31
CA SER A 154 -13.13 2.24 5.38
C SER A 154 -12.42 3.36 6.12
N VAL A 155 -11.28 3.79 5.57
CA VAL A 155 -10.50 4.93 6.07
C VAL A 155 -10.19 5.87 4.91
N LYS A 156 -10.58 7.12 5.07
CA LYS A 156 -10.28 8.18 4.11
C LYS A 156 -8.95 8.84 4.43
N GLY A 157 -8.02 8.75 3.49
CA GLY A 157 -6.70 9.39 3.58
C GLY A 157 -6.72 10.86 3.18
N MET A 158 -5.56 11.52 3.34
CA MET A 158 -5.38 12.96 3.13
C MET A 158 -5.74 13.46 1.74
N ASN A 159 -5.40 12.72 0.70
CA ASN A 159 -5.55 13.15 -0.69
C ASN A 159 -6.85 12.66 -1.33
N GLY A 160 -7.89 12.37 -0.51
CA GLY A 160 -9.15 11.85 -1.00
C GLY A 160 -9.08 10.37 -1.40
N VAL A 161 -7.98 9.69 -1.10
CA VAL A 161 -7.86 8.24 -1.23
C VAL A 161 -8.73 7.59 -0.17
N ASN A 162 -9.63 6.72 -0.57
CA ASN A 162 -10.42 5.91 0.33
C ASN A 162 -9.98 4.45 0.21
N SER A 163 -9.76 3.81 1.34
CA SER A 163 -9.28 2.43 1.37
C SER A 163 -10.03 1.61 2.40
N LEU A 164 -10.24 0.34 2.08
CA LEU A 164 -10.71 -0.66 3.04
C LEU A 164 -9.52 -1.39 3.63
N PHE A 165 -9.54 -1.58 4.94
CA PHE A 165 -8.49 -2.24 5.70
C PHE A 165 -9.01 -3.54 6.27
N TYR A 166 -8.35 -4.64 5.92
CA TYR A 166 -8.70 -5.97 6.37
C TYR A 166 -7.58 -6.59 7.20
N ALA A 167 -7.96 -7.23 8.28
CA ALA A 167 -7.15 -8.15 9.07
C ALA A 167 -7.74 -9.57 8.95
N PRO A 168 -6.99 -10.63 9.25
CA PRO A 168 -7.51 -12.00 9.28
C PRO A 168 -8.71 -12.14 10.21
N THR A 169 -9.62 -13.04 9.87
CA THR A 169 -10.79 -13.32 10.70
C THR A 169 -10.39 -13.60 12.15
N GLY A 170 -11.00 -12.89 13.07
CA GLY A 170 -10.69 -12.98 14.52
C GLY A 170 -9.52 -12.10 14.99
N MET A 171 -8.94 -11.30 14.09
CA MET A 171 -7.96 -10.25 14.41
C MET A 171 -8.53 -8.86 14.11
N ASN A 172 -7.96 -7.88 14.76
CA ASN A 172 -8.18 -6.46 14.50
C ASN A 172 -6.93 -5.85 13.85
N PHE A 173 -7.05 -4.67 13.23
CA PHE A 173 -5.92 -3.97 12.66
C PHE A 173 -5.64 -2.64 13.37
N TYR A 174 -4.39 -2.20 13.30
CA TYR A 174 -3.97 -0.90 13.79
C TYR A 174 -3.01 -0.24 12.79
N PHE A 175 -2.71 1.03 13.00
CA PHE A 175 -1.81 1.76 12.12
C PHE A 175 -0.42 1.82 12.71
N LEU A 176 0.58 1.41 11.94
CA LEU A 176 1.97 1.65 12.30
C LEU A 176 2.31 3.14 12.14
N PRO A 177 3.26 3.68 12.92
CA PRO A 177 3.68 5.07 12.79
C PRO A 177 4.14 5.45 11.39
N THR A 178 4.77 4.52 10.66
CA THR A 178 5.19 4.69 9.27
C THR A 178 4.04 4.81 8.28
N MET A 179 2.82 4.42 8.66
CA MET A 179 1.61 4.54 7.84
C MET A 179 0.89 5.88 8.00
N LEU A 180 1.17 6.59 9.07
CA LEU A 180 0.43 7.81 9.44
C LEU A 180 0.55 8.95 8.43
N PRO A 181 1.70 9.20 7.76
CA PRO A 181 1.80 10.24 6.75
C PRO A 181 0.84 10.04 5.57
N GLU A 182 0.50 8.79 5.24
CA GLU A 182 -0.42 8.47 4.14
C GLU A 182 -1.89 8.60 4.55
N LEU A 183 -2.21 8.30 5.81
CA LEU A 183 -3.57 8.17 6.32
C LEU A 183 -4.04 9.37 7.11
N ALA A 184 -3.12 10.02 7.80
CA ALA A 184 -3.49 11.14 8.66
C ALA A 184 -3.20 12.46 7.96
N GLY A 185 -4.23 13.23 7.72
CA GLY A 185 -4.12 14.65 7.44
C GLY A 185 -3.37 15.40 8.54
N GLY A 186 -2.07 15.11 8.73
CA GLY A 186 -1.19 15.87 9.63
C GLY A 186 -1.58 15.86 11.12
N GLY A 187 -2.51 15.02 11.52
CA GLY A 187 -2.97 14.97 12.91
C GLY A 187 -2.00 14.23 13.82
N SER A 188 -1.19 14.94 14.59
CA SER A 188 -0.31 14.37 15.64
C SER A 188 -1.05 13.48 16.65
N MET A 189 -2.36 13.65 16.78
CA MET A 189 -3.21 12.90 17.72
C MET A 189 -3.29 11.39 17.40
N THR A 190 -3.30 11.00 16.12
CA THR A 190 -3.32 9.58 15.72
C THR A 190 -1.98 8.92 16.03
N ALA A 191 -0.89 9.66 15.91
CA ALA A 191 0.45 9.18 16.26
C ALA A 191 0.58 8.89 17.77
N ILE A 192 -0.03 9.73 18.61
CA ILE A 192 0.00 9.56 20.08
C ILE A 192 -0.77 8.30 20.50
N GLY A 193 -1.94 8.02 19.90
CA GLY A 193 -2.70 6.79 20.17
C GLY A 193 -1.92 5.52 19.85
N ASN A 194 -1.10 5.55 18.80
CA ASN A 194 -0.31 4.39 18.37
C ASN A 194 0.97 4.15 19.19
N THR A 195 1.49 5.14 19.92
CA THR A 195 2.65 4.91 20.80
C THR A 195 2.36 3.89 21.90
N GLN A 196 1.12 3.80 22.35
CA GLN A 196 0.73 2.78 23.31
C GLN A 196 0.78 1.37 22.71
N ILE A 197 0.28 1.19 21.48
CA ILE A 197 0.34 -0.12 20.79
C ILE A 197 1.79 -0.56 20.60
N ILE A 198 2.69 0.33 20.20
CA ILE A 198 4.11 0.00 20.04
C ILE A 198 4.73 -0.51 21.35
N ARG A 199 4.37 0.09 22.48
CA ARG A 199 4.81 -0.42 23.78
C ARG A 199 4.26 -1.81 24.07
N ARG A 200 2.97 -2.05 23.75
CA ARG A 200 2.35 -3.35 23.93
C ARG A 200 2.96 -4.43 23.05
N GLU A 201 3.43 -4.10 21.85
CA GLU A 201 4.19 -5.06 21.03
C GLU A 201 5.51 -5.48 21.71
N ALA A 202 6.22 -4.55 22.34
CA ALA A 202 7.45 -4.88 23.09
C ALA A 202 7.13 -5.70 24.35
N GLU A 203 6.02 -5.40 25.03
CA GLU A 203 5.53 -6.18 26.17
C GLU A 203 5.10 -7.59 25.73
N LEU A 204 4.40 -7.70 24.59
CA LEU A 204 4.02 -8.98 24.02
C LEU A 204 5.23 -9.85 23.70
N MET A 205 6.28 -9.27 23.12
CA MET A 205 7.53 -9.96 22.88
C MET A 205 8.13 -10.50 24.20
N THR A 206 8.09 -9.72 25.27
CA THR A 206 8.60 -10.10 26.59
C THR A 206 7.74 -11.21 27.22
N GLN A 207 6.41 -11.09 27.16
CA GLN A 207 5.48 -12.06 27.74
C GLN A 207 5.51 -13.40 27.00
N SER A 208 5.60 -13.37 25.67
CA SER A 208 5.58 -14.57 24.84
C SER A 208 6.95 -15.25 24.67
N GLY A 209 8.05 -14.52 24.89
CA GLY A 209 9.39 -14.96 24.53
C GLY A 209 9.61 -15.12 23.02
N ALA A 210 8.65 -14.68 22.19
CA ALA A 210 8.66 -14.78 20.74
C ALA A 210 8.94 -13.41 20.10
N ALA A 211 9.59 -13.39 18.93
CA ALA A 211 9.68 -12.16 18.16
C ALA A 211 8.33 -11.76 17.60
N VAL A 212 8.01 -10.47 17.61
CA VAL A 212 6.81 -9.96 16.97
C VAL A 212 7.06 -9.82 15.47
N VAL A 213 6.22 -10.40 14.66
CA VAL A 213 6.23 -10.30 13.19
C VAL A 213 4.93 -9.67 12.73
N GLY A 214 5.02 -8.73 11.79
CA GLY A 214 3.87 -8.17 11.13
C GLY A 214 4.03 -8.13 9.62
N PHE A 215 2.90 -8.23 8.91
CA PHE A 215 2.80 -8.11 7.46
C PHE A 215 1.80 -7.02 7.09
N ARG A 216 2.15 -6.20 6.14
CA ARG A 216 1.26 -5.24 5.49
C ARG A 216 1.43 -5.30 3.99
N ALA A 217 0.31 -5.21 3.27
CA ALA A 217 0.32 -4.99 1.83
C ALA A 217 -0.71 -3.94 1.41
N VAL A 218 -0.44 -3.24 0.31
CA VAL A 218 -1.35 -2.26 -0.27
C VAL A 218 -1.61 -2.63 -1.72
N VAL A 219 -2.87 -2.93 -2.02
CA VAL A 219 -3.38 -3.22 -3.36
C VAL A 219 -4.06 -1.98 -3.90
N ASP A 220 -3.61 -1.50 -5.05
CA ASP A 220 -4.18 -0.38 -5.78
C ASP A 220 -4.56 -0.82 -7.21
N PHE A 221 -5.38 -0.03 -7.88
CA PHE A 221 -5.89 -0.32 -9.22
C PHE A 221 -5.58 0.78 -10.23
N ALA A 222 -4.90 1.83 -9.77
CA ALA A 222 -4.51 2.94 -10.62
C ALA A 222 -3.21 3.60 -10.14
N THR A 223 -2.39 3.99 -11.08
CA THR A 223 -1.26 4.89 -10.83
C THR A 223 -1.67 6.29 -11.26
N LEU A 224 -1.79 7.19 -10.30
CA LEU A 224 -2.14 8.58 -10.56
C LEU A 224 -0.88 9.46 -10.53
N SER A 225 -0.73 10.29 -11.54
CA SER A 225 0.34 11.29 -11.60
C SER A 225 -0.23 12.71 -11.64
N ALA A 226 0.42 13.60 -10.91
CA ALA A 226 0.15 15.04 -10.95
C ALA A 226 1.43 15.77 -11.31
N SER A 227 1.43 16.56 -12.37
CA SER A 227 2.56 17.35 -12.75
C SER A 227 2.35 18.82 -12.37
N ASP A 228 2.97 19.25 -11.29
CA ASP A 228 3.16 20.63 -10.97
C ASP A 228 4.41 21.12 -11.72
N ARG A 229 4.25 21.89 -12.78
CA ARG A 229 5.40 22.55 -13.39
C ARG A 229 5.85 23.71 -12.48
N LYS A 230 6.59 23.38 -11.44
CA LYS A 230 7.42 24.32 -10.67
C LYS A 230 8.74 24.55 -11.44
N GLY A 231 8.70 25.23 -12.53
CA GLY A 231 9.89 25.62 -13.30
C GLY A 231 9.76 27.07 -13.69
N LEU A 232 10.87 27.78 -13.79
CA LEU A 232 11.15 29.19 -14.07
C LEU A 232 10.25 29.96 -15.09
N ARG A 233 9.08 29.46 -15.43
CA ARG A 233 8.08 30.16 -16.23
C ARG A 233 6.90 30.58 -15.34
N VAL A 234 7.00 31.78 -14.82
CA VAL A 234 5.96 32.46 -14.02
C VAL A 234 4.58 32.53 -14.73
N PHE A 235 4.46 32.03 -15.94
CA PHE A 235 3.27 32.10 -16.79
C PHE A 235 2.71 30.74 -17.26
N SER A 236 3.16 29.61 -16.74
CA SER A 236 2.54 28.34 -17.10
C SER A 236 1.24 28.14 -16.32
N ARG A 237 0.10 28.35 -16.98
CA ARG A 237 -1.26 28.22 -16.43
C ARG A 237 -1.85 26.82 -16.63
N THR A 238 -1.04 25.79 -16.83
CA THR A 238 -1.52 24.43 -17.09
C THR A 238 -1.17 23.48 -15.96
N ALA A 239 -2.19 22.99 -15.27
CA ALA A 239 -2.12 21.84 -14.38
C ALA A 239 -2.54 20.58 -15.14
N LYS A 240 -1.84 19.46 -14.96
CA LYS A 240 -2.18 18.18 -15.59
C LYS A 240 -2.18 17.06 -14.56
N THR A 241 -3.19 16.22 -14.64
CA THR A 241 -3.23 14.93 -13.96
C THR A 241 -3.40 13.83 -15.00
N ALA A 242 -2.80 12.68 -14.78
CA ALA A 242 -2.98 11.50 -15.60
C ALA A 242 -3.27 10.30 -14.71
N ALA A 243 -3.99 9.33 -15.25
CA ALA A 243 -4.29 8.06 -14.62
C ALA A 243 -3.88 6.94 -15.58
N GLU A 244 -3.15 5.96 -15.05
CA GLU A 244 -2.88 4.68 -15.70
C GLU A 244 -3.55 3.60 -14.87
N PHE A 245 -4.31 2.73 -15.52
CA PHE A 245 -5.12 1.72 -14.85
C PHE A 245 -4.41 0.36 -14.92
N GLY A 246 -4.31 -0.30 -13.78
CA GLY A 246 -3.70 -1.61 -13.63
C GLY A 246 -3.67 -2.02 -12.17
N LEU A 247 -3.77 -3.30 -11.87
CA LEU A 247 -3.60 -3.79 -10.51
C LEU A 247 -2.14 -3.64 -10.10
N VAL A 248 -1.92 -3.00 -8.95
CA VAL A 248 -0.58 -2.67 -8.46
C VAL A 248 -0.46 -2.98 -6.97
N ILE A 249 0.62 -3.67 -6.58
CA ILE A 249 1.04 -3.73 -5.18
C ILE A 249 2.04 -2.61 -4.94
N LYS A 250 1.73 -1.72 -3.99
CA LYS A 250 2.52 -0.52 -3.74
C LYS A 250 3.83 -0.80 -3.03
N PRO A 251 4.94 -0.18 -3.47
CA PRO A 251 6.23 -0.30 -2.82
C PRO A 251 6.23 0.43 -1.46
N VAL A 252 7.20 0.16 -0.63
CA VAL A 252 7.43 0.73 0.71
C VAL A 252 6.27 0.46 1.68
N ALA A 253 5.05 0.78 1.27
CA ALA A 253 3.83 0.51 2.03
C ALA A 253 3.54 -0.99 2.19
N THR A 254 4.07 -1.85 1.29
CA THR A 254 4.04 -3.31 1.42
C THR A 254 5.33 -3.75 2.08
N GLN A 255 5.21 -4.36 3.28
CA GLN A 255 6.36 -4.68 4.11
C GLN A 255 6.09 -5.84 5.08
N VAL A 256 7.15 -6.54 5.43
CA VAL A 256 7.23 -7.37 6.64
C VAL A 256 8.10 -6.65 7.65
N PHE A 257 7.69 -6.61 8.89
CA PHE A 257 8.52 -6.09 9.98
C PHE A 257 8.69 -7.09 11.11
N LEU A 258 9.81 -6.96 11.82
CA LEU A 258 10.10 -7.75 13.00
C LEU A 258 10.51 -6.84 14.16
N ILE A 259 10.03 -7.21 15.36
CA ILE A 259 10.56 -6.72 16.62
C ILE A 259 11.19 -7.92 17.31
N THR A 260 12.49 -7.85 17.52
CA THR A 260 13.23 -8.96 18.11
C THR A 260 13.62 -8.65 19.56
N PRO A 261 13.99 -9.64 20.38
CA PRO A 261 14.44 -9.41 21.75
C PRO A 261 15.67 -8.47 21.87
N ALA A 262 16.46 -8.34 20.80
CA ALA A 262 17.56 -7.38 20.73
C ALA A 262 17.11 -5.94 20.45
N ALA A 263 15.85 -5.74 20.04
CA ALA A 263 15.30 -4.44 19.75
C ALA A 263 15.00 -3.68 21.03
N LYS A 264 15.60 -2.49 21.15
CA LYS A 264 15.30 -1.59 22.27
C LYS A 264 14.12 -0.70 21.87
N ALA A 265 12.93 -1.04 22.34
CA ALA A 265 11.75 -0.20 22.14
C ALA A 265 11.95 1.17 22.81
N THR A 266 11.94 2.24 22.04
CA THR A 266 11.86 3.60 22.57
C THR A 266 10.43 4.13 22.43
N MET A 267 10.14 5.26 23.05
CA MET A 267 8.76 5.81 23.12
C MET A 267 8.18 6.23 21.75
N ILE A 268 9.01 6.32 20.73
CA ILE A 268 8.65 6.85 19.40
C ILE A 268 9.08 5.87 18.30
N ASP A 269 9.51 4.66 18.67
CA ASP A 269 10.46 3.88 17.89
C ASP A 269 9.88 2.91 16.89
N PRO A 270 9.89 3.31 15.62
CA PRO A 270 10.03 2.38 14.52
C PRO A 270 11.48 1.92 14.29
N GLN A 271 12.49 2.53 14.91
CA GLN A 271 13.91 2.30 14.55
C GLN A 271 14.47 0.96 15.00
N SER A 272 13.86 0.34 15.99
CA SER A 272 14.25 -1.01 16.42
C SER A 272 13.61 -2.13 15.60
N ARG A 273 12.73 -1.81 14.65
CA ARG A 273 12.12 -2.82 13.78
C ARG A 273 13.02 -3.14 12.60
N MET A 274 13.36 -4.40 12.43
CA MET A 274 13.82 -4.87 11.13
C MET A 274 12.63 -4.77 10.15
N ARG A 275 12.85 -4.21 8.97
CA ARG A 275 11.83 -4.13 7.93
C ARG A 275 12.36 -4.67 6.62
N LEU A 276 11.51 -5.43 5.96
CA LEU A 276 11.65 -5.83 4.57
C LEU A 276 10.61 -5.04 3.80
N GLU A 277 11.04 -4.03 3.07
CA GLU A 277 10.17 -3.13 2.31
C GLU A 277 10.23 -3.47 0.82
N LEU A 278 9.07 -3.61 0.19
CA LEU A 278 8.98 -3.78 -1.25
C LEU A 278 9.59 -2.56 -1.95
N GLN A 279 10.51 -2.78 -2.90
CA GLN A 279 11.31 -1.71 -3.52
C GLN A 279 10.66 -1.11 -4.77
N ALA A 280 9.81 -1.87 -5.48
CA ALA A 280 9.21 -1.45 -6.73
C ALA A 280 7.70 -1.61 -6.72
N PRO A 281 6.94 -0.75 -7.43
CA PRO A 281 5.56 -1.05 -7.74
C PRO A 281 5.48 -2.34 -8.53
N LEU A 282 4.69 -3.32 -8.08
CA LEU A 282 4.44 -4.55 -8.82
C LEU A 282 3.16 -4.38 -9.61
N VAL A 283 3.30 -4.27 -10.92
CA VAL A 283 2.17 -4.21 -11.85
C VAL A 283 1.79 -5.65 -12.20
N LEU A 284 0.59 -6.07 -11.80
CA LEU A 284 0.15 -7.43 -12.00
C LEU A 284 -0.15 -7.67 -13.48
N ASP A 285 0.37 -8.77 -14.01
CA ASP A 285 -0.05 -9.30 -15.32
C ASP A 285 -1.44 -9.94 -15.15
N SER A 286 -2.47 -9.13 -15.29
CA SER A 286 -3.84 -9.47 -14.95
C SER A 286 -4.81 -8.97 -16.00
N ALA A 287 -5.76 -9.80 -16.37
CA ALA A 287 -6.88 -9.48 -17.24
C ALA A 287 -8.14 -9.06 -16.43
N ALA A 288 -7.99 -8.76 -15.15
CA ALA A 288 -9.13 -8.46 -14.29
C ALA A 288 -9.88 -7.17 -14.69
N ILE A 289 -9.21 -6.16 -15.23
CA ILE A 289 -9.87 -4.90 -15.62
C ILE A 289 -10.70 -5.14 -16.89
N ARG A 290 -12.02 -4.95 -16.77
CA ARG A 290 -13.00 -5.08 -17.86
C ARG A 290 -13.22 -3.78 -18.61
N SER A 291 -13.38 -2.69 -17.88
CA SER A 291 -13.63 -1.37 -18.47
C SER A 291 -13.05 -0.24 -17.61
N THR A 292 -12.83 0.90 -18.27
CA THR A 292 -12.42 2.15 -17.63
C THR A 292 -13.24 3.28 -18.23
N ASP A 293 -14.33 3.65 -17.56
CA ASP A 293 -15.31 4.61 -18.09
C ASP A 293 -15.13 5.98 -17.48
N GLU A 294 -15.03 7.01 -18.33
CA GLU A 294 -15.08 8.40 -17.87
C GLU A 294 -16.55 8.77 -17.58
N ASN A 295 -16.91 8.77 -16.29
CA ASN A 295 -18.26 9.08 -15.82
C ASN A 295 -18.45 10.52 -15.33
N SER A 296 -17.62 11.45 -15.81
CA SER A 296 -17.78 12.88 -15.54
C SER A 296 -19.17 13.36 -15.97
N THR A 297 -19.96 13.86 -15.01
CA THR A 297 -21.36 14.26 -15.29
C THR A 297 -21.45 15.46 -16.23
N ALA A 298 -22.56 15.56 -16.98
CA ALA A 298 -22.84 16.73 -17.82
C ALA A 298 -22.88 18.05 -17.02
N GLY A 299 -23.30 17.97 -15.75
CA GLY A 299 -23.27 19.11 -14.82
C GLY A 299 -21.85 19.54 -14.45
N GLN A 300 -20.95 18.57 -14.21
CA GLN A 300 -19.54 18.86 -13.98
C GLN A 300 -18.90 19.52 -15.20
N LYS A 301 -19.10 18.96 -16.40
CA LYS A 301 -18.59 19.51 -17.67
C LYS A 301 -19.13 20.93 -17.95
N ARG A 302 -20.40 21.19 -17.62
CA ARG A 302 -21.01 22.52 -17.73
C ARG A 302 -20.47 23.51 -16.70
N GLY A 303 -20.36 23.08 -15.43
CA GLY A 303 -19.80 23.91 -14.37
C GLY A 303 -18.36 24.31 -14.67
N GLU A 304 -17.56 23.40 -15.19
CA GLU A 304 -16.19 23.68 -15.63
C GLU A 304 -16.15 24.66 -16.79
N ALA A 305 -17.00 24.49 -17.80
CA ALA A 305 -17.06 25.39 -18.96
C ALA A 305 -17.40 26.84 -18.54
N ILE A 306 -18.41 27.00 -17.66
CA ILE A 306 -18.77 28.31 -17.10
C ILE A 306 -17.69 28.88 -16.23
N GLY A 307 -17.14 28.08 -15.29
CA GLY A 307 -16.06 28.49 -14.40
C GLY A 307 -14.79 28.87 -15.16
N ASN A 308 -14.44 28.13 -16.21
CA ASN A 308 -13.31 28.40 -17.07
C ASN A 308 -13.51 29.68 -17.89
N ALA A 309 -14.71 29.95 -18.40
CA ALA A 309 -15.04 31.18 -19.11
C ALA A 309 -14.90 32.40 -18.19
N ILE A 310 -15.45 32.32 -16.98
CA ILE A 310 -15.31 33.40 -15.97
C ILE A 310 -13.86 33.55 -15.55
N GLY A 311 -13.14 32.45 -15.29
CA GLY A 311 -11.75 32.44 -14.91
C GLY A 311 -10.81 33.02 -15.98
N PHE A 312 -11.09 32.75 -17.25
CA PHE A 312 -10.36 33.35 -18.38
C PHE A 312 -10.53 34.87 -18.41
N LEU A 313 -11.77 35.35 -18.23
CA LEU A 313 -12.06 36.79 -18.18
C LEU A 313 -11.43 37.48 -16.97
N ALA A 314 -11.36 36.78 -15.84
CA ALA A 314 -10.75 37.29 -14.60
C ALA A 314 -9.22 37.11 -14.55
N GLY A 315 -8.60 36.52 -15.57
CA GLY A 315 -7.16 36.23 -15.59
C GLY A 315 -6.76 35.08 -14.65
N THR A 316 -7.72 34.31 -14.14
CA THR A 316 -7.49 33.12 -13.34
C THR A 316 -7.33 31.87 -14.23
N GLY A 317 -6.71 30.80 -13.67
CA GLY A 317 -6.43 29.60 -14.44
C GLY A 317 -7.67 28.75 -14.72
N MET A 318 -7.57 27.85 -15.71
CA MET A 318 -8.63 26.92 -16.08
C MET A 318 -8.63 25.69 -15.16
N SER A 319 -9.84 25.24 -14.75
CA SER A 319 -10.03 24.03 -13.97
C SER A 319 -10.51 22.88 -14.87
N LYS A 320 -10.01 21.68 -14.61
CA LYS A 320 -10.44 20.45 -15.29
C LYS A 320 -10.58 19.33 -14.26
N THR A 321 -11.77 18.74 -14.20
CA THR A 321 -12.08 17.58 -13.35
C THR A 321 -12.45 16.38 -14.22
N LYS A 322 -11.87 15.24 -13.92
CA LYS A 322 -12.22 13.96 -14.53
C LYS A 322 -12.54 12.95 -13.45
N SER A 323 -13.57 12.16 -13.69
CA SER A 323 -13.94 11.01 -12.87
C SER A 323 -13.98 9.76 -13.74
N PHE A 324 -13.40 8.68 -13.23
CA PHE A 324 -13.37 7.38 -13.88
C PHE A 324 -13.92 6.32 -12.94
N ALA A 325 -14.66 5.36 -13.50
CA ALA A 325 -14.93 4.08 -12.88
C ALA A 325 -14.04 3.02 -13.53
N VAL A 326 -13.42 2.18 -12.71
CA VAL A 326 -12.65 1.01 -13.15
C VAL A 326 -13.41 -0.22 -12.73
N GLU A 327 -14.05 -0.88 -13.69
CA GLU A 327 -14.77 -2.12 -13.47
C GLU A 327 -13.82 -3.31 -13.62
N VAL A 328 -13.84 -4.21 -12.65
CA VAL A 328 -13.06 -5.45 -12.72
C VAL A 328 -13.94 -6.68 -12.72
N ASP A 329 -13.43 -7.78 -13.30
CA ASP A 329 -13.97 -9.11 -13.07
C ASP A 329 -13.67 -9.53 -11.62
N PRO A 330 -14.69 -9.71 -10.75
CA PRO A 330 -14.42 -9.97 -9.34
C PRO A 330 -13.72 -11.28 -9.08
N GLN A 331 -13.91 -12.30 -9.94
CA GLN A 331 -13.30 -13.62 -9.76
C GLN A 331 -11.83 -13.61 -10.21
N VAL A 332 -11.55 -13.05 -11.38
CA VAL A 332 -10.18 -12.88 -11.87
C VAL A 332 -9.41 -11.98 -10.92
N TRP A 333 -10.00 -10.85 -10.50
CA TRP A 333 -9.40 -9.94 -9.53
C TRP A 333 -9.04 -10.65 -8.21
N GLN A 334 -9.96 -11.44 -7.65
CA GLN A 334 -9.72 -12.19 -6.42
C GLN A 334 -8.57 -13.19 -6.59
N SER A 335 -8.57 -13.96 -7.68
CA SER A 335 -7.52 -14.94 -8.00
C SER A 335 -6.16 -14.28 -8.10
N ASP A 336 -6.05 -13.23 -8.90
CA ASP A 336 -4.78 -12.58 -9.22
C ASP A 336 -4.22 -11.82 -8.01
N VAL A 337 -5.07 -11.10 -7.29
CA VAL A 337 -4.65 -10.40 -6.06
C VAL A 337 -4.21 -11.40 -4.99
N THR A 338 -4.94 -12.51 -4.81
CA THR A 338 -4.54 -13.55 -3.85
C THR A 338 -3.20 -14.15 -4.23
N GLY A 339 -3.03 -14.55 -5.49
CA GLY A 339 -1.80 -15.13 -5.98
C GLY A 339 -0.61 -14.19 -5.81
N ALA A 340 -0.77 -12.94 -6.23
CA ALA A 340 0.27 -11.93 -6.11
C ALA A 340 0.68 -11.66 -4.65
N LEU A 341 -0.29 -11.51 -3.74
CA LEU A 341 0.00 -11.29 -2.33
C LEU A 341 0.67 -12.49 -1.67
N LYS A 342 0.30 -13.72 -2.04
CA LYS A 342 1.01 -14.93 -1.62
C LYS A 342 2.45 -14.96 -2.13
N GLY A 343 2.67 -14.64 -3.42
CA GLY A 343 3.99 -14.52 -4.01
C GLY A 343 4.88 -13.51 -3.30
N VAL A 344 4.32 -12.32 -3.02
CA VAL A 344 5.00 -11.25 -2.27
C VAL A 344 5.34 -11.70 -0.85
N SER A 345 4.40 -12.35 -0.14
CA SER A 345 4.63 -12.83 1.22
C SER A 345 5.67 -13.95 1.27
N ALA A 346 5.65 -14.89 0.32
CA ALA A 346 6.59 -15.97 0.20
C ALA A 346 8.03 -15.45 -0.07
N ALA A 347 8.17 -14.48 -0.99
CA ALA A 347 9.44 -13.81 -1.25
C ALA A 347 9.96 -13.08 -0.01
N ALA A 348 9.08 -12.39 0.74
CA ALA A 348 9.47 -11.73 1.98
C ALA A 348 9.95 -12.72 3.04
N VAL A 349 9.27 -13.88 3.21
CA VAL A 349 9.69 -14.95 4.12
C VAL A 349 11.01 -15.59 3.66
N ALA A 350 11.20 -15.80 2.35
CA ALA A 350 12.47 -16.29 1.80
C ALA A 350 13.63 -15.31 2.11
N ARG A 351 13.38 -14.01 1.97
CA ARG A 351 14.33 -12.96 2.33
C ARG A 351 14.63 -12.92 3.83
N LEU A 352 13.61 -13.14 4.66
CA LEU A 352 13.78 -13.26 6.10
C LEU A 352 14.64 -14.46 6.46
N LYS A 353 14.36 -15.64 5.85
CA LYS A 353 15.09 -16.87 6.07
C LYS A 353 16.58 -16.74 5.80
N SER A 354 16.98 -15.96 4.79
CA SER A 354 18.39 -15.71 4.49
C SER A 354 19.15 -14.97 5.60
N GLY A 355 18.45 -14.38 6.57
CA GLY A 355 18.98 -13.67 7.72
C GLY A 355 18.87 -14.42 9.05
N LEU A 356 18.18 -15.60 9.06
CA LEU A 356 18.06 -16.46 10.25
C LEU A 356 19.36 -17.22 10.52
#